data_cc145c4eca2056bd55c782e3fc4b79fe
#
_entry.id   cc145c4eca2056bd55c782e3fc4b79fe
#
_cell.length_a   1.000
_cell.length_b   1.000
_cell.length_c   1.000
_cell.angle_alpha   90.00
_cell.angle_beta   90.00
_cell.angle_gamma   90.00
#
_symmetry.space_group_name_H-M   'P 1'
#
loop_
_entity.id
_entity.type
_entity.pdbx_description
1 polymer ?
#
loop_
_entity_poly.entity_id
_entity_poly.type
_entity_poly.pdbx_seq_one_letter_code
_entity_poly.pdbx_strand_id
1 'polypeptide(L)'
;RTLGFAMQSFFIGIGAVVGSMMPYIFTNWLGISNTAPEGVIPTSVKWSFYVGAIVFFCAVLWTVIKSREYTPEEMEAFEENKAVILPEITPAENEDRIRKLKKYGVILTLIGGLSTLIPYFLDLHKELYVLTIGLLTVGILFLASSWVRRRKGRTGFVVIMTDLLYMPDTMKQLAWVQFFSWFALFSMWIYTTQAVTGHVYGTTDTTSQLYNDAADWVTVLFAIYNGVAALVAFLLPVMARKTSRKMTHLLALCLGGVGLISVYFIASPEMLILSMVGVGIAWASILSVPYAMLAGALPPKKMGYYMGVFNFFIVIPQMVAATILGFLVSGFFNGEPVYALIVGGLSMILAGLLTLKVNDRATIDFKEVGQ
;
A
#
# COMPACT_ATOMS: atom_id res chain seq x y z
N ARG A 1 -9.74 16.25 -11.46
CA ARG A 1 -9.49 15.12 -10.51
C ARG A 1 -8.01 14.70 -10.51
N THR A 2 -7.38 14.46 -11.66
CA THR A 2 -5.96 14.04 -11.75
C THR A 2 -5.00 15.05 -11.11
N LEU A 3 -5.25 16.35 -11.25
CA LEU A 3 -4.42 17.39 -10.63
C LEU A 3 -4.53 17.37 -9.10
N GLY A 4 -5.72 17.10 -8.55
CA GLY A 4 -5.90 16.97 -7.09
C GLY A 4 -5.06 15.84 -6.50
N PHE A 5 -5.04 14.66 -7.13
CA PHE A 5 -4.20 13.54 -6.71
C PHE A 5 -2.71 13.83 -6.88
N ALA A 6 -2.31 14.55 -7.94
CA ALA A 6 -0.92 14.97 -8.13
C ALA A 6 -0.47 15.94 -7.03
N MET A 7 -1.30 16.92 -6.65
CA MET A 7 -1.02 17.84 -5.54
C MET A 7 -0.91 17.10 -4.20
N GLN A 8 -1.81 16.16 -3.94
CA GLN A 8 -1.74 15.30 -2.75
C GLN A 8 -0.42 14.52 -2.71
N SER A 9 -0.05 13.86 -3.81
CA SER A 9 1.21 13.11 -3.92
C SER A 9 2.44 13.99 -3.72
N PHE A 10 2.41 15.22 -4.22
CA PHE A 10 3.48 16.20 -4.03
C PHE A 10 3.69 16.57 -2.56
N PHE A 11 2.62 16.92 -1.85
CA PHE A 11 2.73 17.25 -0.42
C PHE A 11 3.12 16.05 0.44
N ILE A 12 2.61 14.85 0.13
CA ILE A 12 3.05 13.61 0.77
C ILE A 12 4.56 13.41 0.53
N GLY A 13 5.02 13.61 -0.70
CA GLY A 13 6.44 13.48 -1.05
C GLY A 13 7.33 14.45 -0.28
N ILE A 14 6.96 15.74 -0.19
CA ILE A 14 7.72 16.73 0.59
C ILE A 14 7.78 16.34 2.08
N GLY A 15 6.64 16.00 2.67
CA GLY A 15 6.58 15.58 4.07
C GLY A 15 7.43 14.33 4.33
N ALA A 16 7.41 13.37 3.40
CA ALA A 16 8.21 12.16 3.50
C ALA A 16 9.71 12.42 3.32
N VAL A 17 10.12 13.35 2.44
CA VAL A 17 11.53 13.78 2.34
C VAL A 17 12.02 14.35 3.67
N VAL A 18 11.28 15.30 4.25
CA VAL A 18 11.65 15.90 5.54
C VAL A 18 11.71 14.84 6.64
N GLY A 19 10.68 14.00 6.75
CA GLY A 19 10.61 12.94 7.75
C GLY A 19 11.74 11.91 7.62
N SER A 20 12.04 11.48 6.39
CA SER A 20 13.11 10.52 6.12
C SER A 20 14.50 11.07 6.43
N MET A 21 14.73 12.37 6.18
CA MET A 21 16.04 13.02 6.46
C MET A 21 16.30 13.27 7.93
N MET A 22 15.31 13.18 8.80
CA MET A 22 15.45 13.55 10.22
C MET A 22 16.59 12.83 10.94
N PRO A 23 16.73 11.48 10.91
CA PRO A 23 17.84 10.79 11.59
C PRO A 23 19.20 11.27 11.09
N TYR A 24 19.36 11.40 9.76
CA TYR A 24 20.59 11.91 9.17
C TYR A 24 20.92 13.35 9.60
N ILE A 25 19.93 14.24 9.62
CA ILE A 25 20.09 15.64 10.07
C ILE A 25 20.53 15.68 11.53
N PHE A 26 19.87 14.90 12.40
CA PHE A 26 20.23 14.87 13.83
C PHE A 26 21.64 14.34 14.05
N THR A 27 22.05 13.33 13.31
CA THR A 27 23.40 12.78 13.42
C THR A 27 24.46 13.73 12.84
N ASN A 28 24.32 14.10 11.56
CA ASN A 28 25.40 14.72 10.81
C ASN A 28 25.44 16.25 10.93
N TRP A 29 24.30 16.91 11.22
CA TRP A 29 24.24 18.37 11.33
C TRP A 29 24.17 18.84 12.80
N LEU A 30 23.50 18.06 13.66
CA LEU A 30 23.32 18.43 15.06
C LEU A 30 24.21 17.63 16.03
N GLY A 31 25.00 16.67 15.53
CA GLY A 31 25.95 15.90 16.34
C GLY A 31 25.30 14.98 17.37
N ILE A 32 24.04 14.58 17.19
CA ILE A 32 23.34 13.67 18.08
C ILE A 32 23.74 12.23 17.74
N SER A 33 24.14 11.45 18.76
CA SER A 33 24.60 10.08 18.57
C SER A 33 23.55 9.19 17.86
N ASN A 34 24.00 8.48 16.81
CA ASN A 34 23.26 7.42 16.11
C ASN A 34 23.62 6.02 16.61
N THR A 35 24.53 5.87 17.56
CA THR A 35 24.88 4.61 18.20
C THR A 35 24.24 4.46 19.56
N ALA A 36 23.95 3.21 19.93
CA ALA A 36 23.42 2.86 21.25
C ALA A 36 23.82 1.40 21.60
N PRO A 37 23.82 1.01 22.90
CA PRO A 37 23.98 -0.38 23.29
C PRO A 37 22.90 -1.28 22.68
N GLU A 38 23.20 -2.57 22.64
CA GLU A 38 22.24 -3.57 22.12
C GLU A 38 20.87 -3.48 22.82
N GLY A 39 19.80 -3.49 22.02
CA GLY A 39 18.42 -3.36 22.50
C GLY A 39 17.99 -1.93 22.86
N VAL A 40 18.85 -0.93 22.71
CA VAL A 40 18.54 0.49 22.96
C VAL A 40 18.42 1.24 21.64
N ILE A 41 17.35 2.02 21.49
CA ILE A 41 17.16 2.86 20.30
C ILE A 41 18.11 4.06 20.35
N PRO A 42 18.88 4.36 19.28
CA PRO A 42 19.75 5.52 19.21
C PRO A 42 19.03 6.85 19.46
N THR A 43 19.74 7.81 20.03
CA THR A 43 19.15 9.10 20.43
C THR A 43 18.67 9.91 19.21
N SER A 44 19.40 9.90 18.10
CA SER A 44 19.00 10.54 16.84
C SER A 44 17.65 10.03 16.33
N VAL A 45 17.43 8.72 16.42
CA VAL A 45 16.16 8.06 16.03
C VAL A 45 15.03 8.46 16.98
N LYS A 46 15.27 8.47 18.31
CA LYS A 46 14.26 8.92 19.30
C LYS A 46 13.80 10.35 19.04
N TRP A 47 14.72 11.27 18.79
CA TRP A 47 14.39 12.66 18.48
C TRP A 47 13.60 12.79 17.17
N SER A 48 13.92 11.98 16.15
CA SER A 48 13.16 11.95 14.90
C SER A 48 11.69 11.62 15.15
N PHE A 49 11.41 10.62 15.99
CA PHE A 49 10.04 10.26 16.36
C PHE A 49 9.35 11.32 17.19
N TYR A 50 10.04 11.93 18.17
CA TYR A 50 9.43 12.97 19.01
C TYR A 50 9.05 14.22 18.21
N VAL A 51 9.95 14.70 17.35
CA VAL A 51 9.66 15.86 16.47
C VAL A 51 8.53 15.49 15.48
N GLY A 52 8.59 14.31 14.88
CA GLY A 52 7.52 13.82 14.01
C GLY A 52 6.15 13.78 14.70
N ALA A 53 6.11 13.29 15.95
CA ALA A 53 4.88 13.24 16.74
C ALA A 53 4.33 14.64 17.05
N ILE A 54 5.20 15.59 17.42
CA ILE A 54 4.81 16.98 17.70
C ILE A 54 4.26 17.65 16.43
N VAL A 55 4.98 17.52 15.31
CA VAL A 55 4.55 18.11 14.03
C VAL A 55 3.20 17.51 13.59
N PHE A 56 3.05 16.20 13.71
CA PHE A 56 1.79 15.51 13.37
C PHE A 56 0.64 16.00 14.26
N PHE A 57 0.85 16.06 15.57
CA PHE A 57 -0.14 16.57 16.52
C PHE A 57 -0.56 18.01 16.19
N CYS A 58 0.41 18.90 15.96
CA CYS A 58 0.15 20.29 15.61
C CYS A 58 -0.61 20.43 14.28
N ALA A 59 -0.26 19.61 13.26
CA ALA A 59 -0.93 19.63 11.97
C ALA A 59 -2.40 19.17 12.08
N VAL A 60 -2.65 18.09 12.83
CA VAL A 60 -4.02 17.61 13.08
C VAL A 60 -4.81 18.63 13.87
N LEU A 61 -4.24 19.18 14.94
CA LEU A 61 -4.88 20.21 15.76
C LEU A 61 -5.24 21.45 14.93
N TRP A 62 -4.31 21.90 14.07
CA TRP A 62 -4.57 23.00 13.14
C TRP A 62 -5.74 22.70 12.22
N THR A 63 -5.78 21.49 11.64
CA THR A 63 -6.87 21.05 10.77
C THR A 63 -8.20 21.07 11.52
N VAL A 64 -8.26 20.52 12.74
CA VAL A 64 -9.49 20.49 13.56
C VAL A 64 -10.00 21.90 13.88
N ILE A 65 -9.08 22.83 14.20
CA ILE A 65 -9.44 24.22 14.56
C ILE A 65 -9.88 25.03 13.33
N LYS A 66 -9.24 24.81 12.17
CA LYS A 66 -9.42 25.65 10.97
C LYS A 66 -10.36 25.08 9.92
N SER A 67 -10.58 23.77 9.90
CA SER A 67 -11.49 23.16 8.95
C SER A 67 -12.92 23.14 9.49
N ARG A 68 -13.86 23.52 8.65
CA ARG A 68 -15.30 23.38 8.91
C ARG A 68 -15.83 22.26 8.01
N GLU A 69 -16.55 21.34 8.61
CA GLU A 69 -17.31 20.35 7.84
C GLU A 69 -18.56 20.98 7.22
N TYR A 70 -18.88 20.57 6.01
CA TYR A 70 -20.15 20.95 5.39
C TYR A 70 -21.31 20.27 6.14
N THR A 71 -22.39 21.00 6.35
CA THR A 71 -23.61 20.40 6.91
C THR A 71 -24.21 19.39 5.94
N PRO A 72 -25.03 18.42 6.42
CA PRO A 72 -25.70 17.48 5.53
C PRO A 72 -26.53 18.18 4.44
N GLU A 73 -27.16 19.33 4.77
CA GLU A 73 -27.94 20.12 3.83
C GLU A 73 -27.05 20.80 2.76
N GLU A 74 -25.88 21.31 3.15
CA GLU A 74 -24.91 21.86 2.19
C GLU A 74 -24.36 20.75 1.25
N MET A 75 -24.15 19.54 1.77
CA MET A 75 -23.74 18.40 0.97
C MET A 75 -24.85 17.95 -0.01
N GLU A 76 -26.09 17.92 0.43
CA GLU A 76 -27.24 17.63 -0.45
C GLU A 76 -27.39 18.67 -1.56
N ALA A 77 -27.19 19.96 -1.28
CA ALA A 77 -27.21 21.01 -2.29
C ALA A 77 -26.14 20.85 -3.37
N PHE A 78 -24.97 20.30 -3.04
CA PHE A 78 -23.95 19.92 -4.02
C PHE A 78 -24.32 18.67 -4.84
N GLU A 79 -25.20 17.80 -4.34
CA GLU A 79 -25.62 16.54 -4.97
C GLU A 79 -26.88 16.67 -5.83
N GLU A 80 -27.69 17.73 -5.68
CA GLU A 80 -29.00 17.91 -6.35
C GLU A 80 -28.95 17.78 -7.90
N ASN A 81 -27.79 17.89 -8.51
CA ASN A 81 -27.63 17.76 -9.95
C ASN A 81 -27.26 16.34 -10.45
N LYS A 82 -27.24 15.32 -9.59
CA LYS A 82 -26.88 13.94 -9.98
C LYS A 82 -27.67 12.87 -9.24
N ALA A 83 -28.95 12.81 -9.46
CA ALA A 83 -29.77 11.69 -9.02
C ALA A 83 -29.41 10.42 -9.82
N VAL A 84 -28.33 9.74 -9.41
CA VAL A 84 -28.11 8.36 -9.86
C VAL A 84 -28.99 7.47 -9.00
N ILE A 85 -30.09 7.00 -9.57
CA ILE A 85 -30.96 5.97 -8.97
C ILE A 85 -30.10 4.69 -8.93
N LEU A 86 -29.69 4.30 -7.74
CA LEU A 86 -29.03 3.00 -7.57
C LEU A 86 -30.11 1.92 -7.72
N PRO A 87 -29.89 0.91 -8.60
CA PRO A 87 -30.88 -0.15 -8.79
C PRO A 87 -31.17 -0.85 -7.45
N GLU A 88 -32.44 -1.05 -7.16
CA GLU A 88 -32.87 -1.86 -6.02
C GLU A 88 -32.40 -3.31 -6.25
N ILE A 89 -31.82 -3.90 -5.20
CA ILE A 89 -31.39 -5.29 -5.25
C ILE A 89 -32.63 -6.18 -5.20
N THR A 90 -32.84 -6.97 -6.25
CA THR A 90 -33.93 -7.92 -6.31
C THR A 90 -33.80 -9.02 -5.24
N PRO A 91 -34.92 -9.65 -4.82
CA PRO A 91 -34.88 -10.78 -3.88
C PRO A 91 -33.94 -11.90 -4.35
N ALA A 92 -33.91 -12.21 -5.65
CA ALA A 92 -33.03 -13.23 -6.23
C ALA A 92 -31.55 -12.87 -6.11
N GLU A 93 -31.19 -11.60 -6.40
CA GLU A 93 -29.82 -11.08 -6.21
C GLU A 93 -29.41 -11.11 -4.74
N ASN A 94 -30.35 -10.80 -3.84
CA ASN A 94 -30.05 -10.85 -2.41
C ASN A 94 -29.74 -12.28 -1.94
N GLU A 95 -30.49 -13.27 -2.39
CA GLU A 95 -30.23 -14.68 -2.10
C GLU A 95 -28.88 -15.17 -2.71
N ASP A 96 -28.54 -14.74 -3.93
CA ASP A 96 -27.24 -15.04 -4.53
C ASP A 96 -26.09 -14.47 -3.69
N ARG A 97 -26.23 -13.23 -3.20
CA ARG A 97 -25.25 -12.59 -2.33
C ARG A 97 -25.07 -13.34 -1.01
N ILE A 98 -26.17 -13.77 -0.37
CA ILE A 98 -26.13 -14.59 0.85
C ILE A 98 -25.42 -15.93 0.58
N ARG A 99 -25.76 -16.59 -0.52
CA ARG A 99 -25.16 -17.87 -0.92
C ARG A 99 -23.65 -17.74 -1.16
N LYS A 100 -23.20 -16.69 -1.85
CA LYS A 100 -21.77 -16.45 -2.08
C LYS A 100 -21.01 -16.13 -0.80
N LEU A 101 -21.55 -15.26 0.08
CA LEU A 101 -20.97 -15.00 1.39
C LEU A 101 -20.80 -16.31 2.18
N LYS A 102 -21.82 -17.17 2.21
CA LYS A 102 -21.75 -18.46 2.88
C LYS A 102 -20.71 -19.37 2.24
N LYS A 103 -20.71 -19.50 0.89
CA LYS A 103 -19.77 -20.35 0.17
C LYS A 103 -18.32 -19.95 0.44
N TYR A 104 -17.97 -18.67 0.20
CA TYR A 104 -16.60 -18.19 0.43
C TYR A 104 -16.26 -18.18 1.91
N GLY A 105 -17.22 -17.89 2.80
CA GLY A 105 -17.03 -17.98 4.24
C GLY A 105 -16.64 -19.39 4.68
N VAL A 106 -17.36 -20.44 4.22
CA VAL A 106 -17.00 -21.84 4.53
C VAL A 106 -15.62 -22.19 3.99
N ILE A 107 -15.35 -21.86 2.72
CA ILE A 107 -14.05 -22.17 2.09
C ILE A 107 -12.89 -21.51 2.87
N LEU A 108 -12.98 -20.21 3.14
CA LEU A 108 -11.92 -19.48 3.85
C LEU A 108 -11.77 -19.94 5.30
N THR A 109 -12.87 -20.27 5.99
CA THR A 109 -12.82 -20.81 7.36
C THR A 109 -12.13 -22.18 7.39
N LEU A 110 -12.46 -23.07 6.44
CA LEU A 110 -11.83 -24.39 6.35
C LEU A 110 -10.34 -24.28 5.99
N ILE A 111 -10.01 -23.49 4.94
CA ILE A 111 -8.62 -23.29 4.54
C ILE A 111 -7.83 -22.63 5.67
N GLY A 112 -8.35 -21.54 6.26
CA GLY A 112 -7.70 -20.83 7.36
C GLY A 112 -7.53 -21.72 8.60
N GLY A 113 -8.55 -22.47 8.99
CA GLY A 113 -8.48 -23.39 10.11
C GLY A 113 -7.49 -24.54 9.89
N LEU A 114 -7.54 -25.20 8.73
CA LEU A 114 -6.60 -26.27 8.39
C LEU A 114 -5.16 -25.74 8.23
N SER A 115 -4.97 -24.59 7.57
CA SER A 115 -3.64 -24.00 7.42
C SER A 115 -3.02 -23.52 8.73
N THR A 116 -3.82 -23.20 9.75
CA THR A 116 -3.31 -22.87 11.09
C THR A 116 -2.63 -24.06 11.77
N LEU A 117 -2.98 -25.29 11.38
CA LEU A 117 -2.32 -26.50 11.89
C LEU A 117 -0.92 -26.69 11.29
N ILE A 118 -0.64 -26.15 10.10
CA ILE A 118 0.65 -26.34 9.39
C ILE A 118 1.82 -25.78 10.21
N PRO A 119 1.84 -24.52 10.64
CA PRO A 119 2.92 -24.01 11.49
C PRO A 119 3.06 -24.75 12.82
N TYR A 120 1.96 -25.26 13.36
CA TYR A 120 1.95 -26.05 14.61
C TYR A 120 2.68 -27.39 14.46
N PHE A 121 2.32 -28.18 13.45
CA PHE A 121 2.88 -29.52 13.26
C PHE A 121 4.30 -29.51 12.66
N LEU A 122 4.65 -28.48 11.89
CA LEU A 122 5.95 -28.36 11.23
C LEU A 122 6.92 -27.43 11.98
N ASP A 123 6.54 -26.94 13.16
CA ASP A 123 7.32 -26.00 13.99
C ASP A 123 7.87 -24.82 13.16
N LEU A 124 7.00 -24.26 12.30
CA LEU A 124 7.37 -23.13 11.44
C LEU A 124 7.29 -21.81 12.20
N HIS A 125 7.80 -20.76 11.56
CA HIS A 125 7.81 -19.40 12.11
C HIS A 125 6.44 -18.93 12.58
N LYS A 126 6.38 -18.35 13.79
CA LYS A 126 5.14 -17.89 14.42
C LYS A 126 4.42 -16.82 13.65
N GLU A 127 5.14 -16.05 12.84
CA GLU A 127 4.60 -15.02 11.97
C GLU A 127 3.57 -15.58 10.96
N LEU A 128 3.70 -16.84 10.54
CA LEU A 128 2.76 -17.50 9.63
C LEU A 128 1.34 -17.62 10.21
N TYR A 129 1.20 -17.61 11.54
CA TYR A 129 -0.13 -17.59 12.19
C TYR A 129 -0.92 -16.32 11.84
N VAL A 130 -0.26 -15.19 11.57
CA VAL A 130 -0.95 -13.95 11.17
C VAL A 130 -1.76 -14.16 9.89
N LEU A 131 -1.19 -14.88 8.90
CA LEU A 131 -1.89 -15.16 7.64
C LEU A 131 -3.01 -16.18 7.82
N THR A 132 -2.73 -17.27 8.52
CA THR A 132 -3.69 -18.38 8.66
C THR A 132 -4.88 -17.97 9.54
N ILE A 133 -4.63 -17.29 10.66
CA ILE A 133 -5.67 -16.73 11.54
C ILE A 133 -6.39 -15.58 10.83
N GLY A 134 -5.68 -14.74 10.06
CA GLY A 134 -6.28 -13.69 9.24
C GLY A 134 -7.29 -14.27 8.24
N LEU A 135 -6.90 -15.34 7.53
CA LEU A 135 -7.78 -16.03 6.58
C LEU A 135 -8.99 -16.66 7.26
N LEU A 136 -8.77 -17.32 8.40
CA LEU A 136 -9.84 -17.88 9.26
C LEU A 136 -10.81 -16.78 9.69
N THR A 137 -10.30 -15.66 10.17
CA THR A 137 -11.09 -14.51 10.61
C THR A 137 -11.97 -13.97 9.49
N VAL A 138 -11.41 -13.74 8.29
CA VAL A 138 -12.18 -13.28 7.13
C VAL A 138 -13.28 -14.30 6.77
N GLY A 139 -12.99 -15.61 6.84
CA GLY A 139 -13.98 -16.66 6.62
C GLY A 139 -15.14 -16.57 7.62
N ILE A 140 -14.84 -16.43 8.90
CA ILE A 140 -15.84 -16.28 9.96
C ILE A 140 -16.66 -14.99 9.76
N LEU A 141 -16.03 -13.88 9.38
CA LEU A 141 -16.70 -12.61 9.09
C LEU A 141 -17.67 -12.73 7.89
N PHE A 142 -17.32 -13.50 6.86
CA PHE A 142 -18.23 -13.78 5.74
C PHE A 142 -19.42 -14.65 6.18
N LEU A 143 -19.21 -15.67 7.00
CA LEU A 143 -20.29 -16.49 7.56
C LEU A 143 -21.23 -15.66 8.44
N ALA A 144 -20.69 -14.87 9.35
CA ALA A 144 -21.45 -13.96 10.20
C ALA A 144 -22.26 -12.96 9.35
N SER A 145 -21.63 -12.38 8.31
CA SER A 145 -22.31 -11.46 7.38
C SER A 145 -23.44 -12.15 6.62
N SER A 146 -23.26 -13.40 6.19
CA SER A 146 -24.32 -14.19 5.54
C SER A 146 -25.50 -14.41 6.48
N TRP A 147 -25.23 -14.74 7.73
CA TRP A 147 -26.25 -14.94 8.78
C TRP A 147 -27.01 -13.64 9.15
N VAL A 148 -26.27 -12.54 9.38
CA VAL A 148 -26.85 -11.24 9.72
C VAL A 148 -27.71 -10.71 8.55
N ARG A 149 -27.19 -10.85 7.29
CA ARG A 149 -27.94 -10.41 6.11
C ARG A 149 -29.27 -11.12 5.95
N ARG A 150 -29.32 -12.41 6.28
CA ARG A 150 -30.56 -13.20 6.25
C ARG A 150 -31.57 -12.79 7.32
N ARG A 151 -31.11 -12.38 8.51
CA ARG A 151 -32.00 -12.04 9.65
C ARG A 151 -32.34 -10.56 9.76
N LYS A 152 -31.36 -9.69 9.57
CA LYS A 152 -31.47 -8.23 9.81
C LYS A 152 -31.37 -7.39 8.54
N GLY A 153 -31.18 -8.02 7.37
CA GLY A 153 -31.06 -7.31 6.10
C GLY A 153 -29.71 -6.61 5.92
N ARG A 154 -29.71 -5.40 5.38
CA ARG A 154 -28.52 -4.64 4.98
C ARG A 154 -28.04 -3.74 6.12
N THR A 155 -27.11 -4.20 6.93
CA THR A 155 -26.36 -3.36 7.88
C THR A 155 -25.06 -2.88 7.24
N GLY A 156 -24.48 -1.76 7.71
CA GLY A 156 -23.28 -1.18 7.13
C GLY A 156 -22.11 -2.18 6.99
N PHE A 157 -21.82 -2.97 8.03
CA PHE A 157 -20.78 -4.02 7.99
C PHE A 157 -21.08 -5.11 6.95
N VAL A 158 -22.32 -5.60 6.89
CA VAL A 158 -22.73 -6.62 5.92
C VAL A 158 -22.62 -6.12 4.47
N VAL A 159 -22.88 -4.83 4.25
CA VAL A 159 -22.71 -4.19 2.95
C VAL A 159 -21.23 -4.23 2.54
N ILE A 160 -20.31 -3.85 3.43
CA ILE A 160 -18.86 -3.89 3.17
C ILE A 160 -18.40 -5.30 2.79
N MET A 161 -18.74 -6.30 3.61
CA MET A 161 -18.36 -7.70 3.36
C MET A 161 -18.96 -8.24 2.05
N THR A 162 -20.17 -7.84 1.72
CA THR A 162 -20.81 -8.24 0.45
C THR A 162 -20.13 -7.57 -0.74
N ASP A 163 -19.87 -6.28 -0.65
CA ASP A 163 -19.32 -5.50 -1.76
C ASP A 163 -17.84 -5.85 -2.05
N LEU A 164 -17.11 -6.45 -1.11
CA LEU A 164 -15.82 -7.10 -1.38
C LEU A 164 -15.94 -8.23 -2.42
N LEU A 165 -17.06 -8.97 -2.44
CA LEU A 165 -17.31 -10.03 -3.44
C LEU A 165 -17.92 -9.50 -4.74
N TYR A 166 -18.61 -8.35 -4.68
CA TYR A 166 -19.36 -7.75 -5.79
C TYR A 166 -18.80 -6.40 -6.25
N MET A 167 -17.52 -6.15 -5.97
CA MET A 167 -16.87 -4.94 -6.43
C MET A 167 -16.82 -4.85 -7.97
N PRO A 168 -16.79 -3.65 -8.55
CA PRO A 168 -16.66 -3.43 -9.99
C PRO A 168 -15.43 -4.14 -10.59
N ASP A 169 -15.51 -4.59 -11.85
CA ASP A 169 -14.44 -5.36 -12.46
C ASP A 169 -13.12 -4.60 -12.56
N THR A 170 -13.16 -3.30 -12.85
CA THR A 170 -11.96 -2.45 -12.81
C THR A 170 -11.32 -2.46 -11.41
N MET A 171 -12.13 -2.43 -10.35
CA MET A 171 -11.63 -2.49 -8.98
C MET A 171 -11.00 -3.84 -8.65
N LYS A 172 -11.59 -4.98 -9.11
CA LYS A 172 -11.01 -6.32 -8.96
C LYS A 172 -9.66 -6.44 -9.67
N GLN A 173 -9.57 -5.89 -10.88
CA GLN A 173 -8.34 -5.91 -11.67
C GLN A 173 -7.25 -5.05 -11.01
N LEU A 174 -7.59 -3.85 -10.55
CA LEU A 174 -6.69 -2.98 -9.80
C LEU A 174 -6.30 -3.56 -8.44
N ALA A 175 -7.16 -4.38 -7.79
CA ALA A 175 -6.83 -5.05 -6.55
C ALA A 175 -5.57 -5.93 -6.67
N TRP A 176 -5.42 -6.66 -7.77
CA TRP A 176 -4.23 -7.46 -8.03
C TRP A 176 -3.00 -6.59 -8.30
N VAL A 177 -3.15 -5.49 -9.05
CA VAL A 177 -2.06 -4.53 -9.27
C VAL A 177 -1.59 -3.95 -7.94
N GLN A 178 -2.53 -3.50 -7.10
CA GLN A 178 -2.24 -2.97 -5.77
C GLN A 178 -1.59 -4.03 -4.87
N PHE A 179 -2.12 -5.26 -4.89
CA PHE A 179 -1.55 -6.34 -4.07
C PHE A 179 -0.04 -6.50 -4.33
N PHE A 180 0.36 -6.66 -5.59
CA PHE A 180 1.76 -6.90 -5.92
C PHE A 180 2.64 -5.66 -5.78
N SER A 181 2.12 -4.45 -6.05
CA SER A 181 2.88 -3.21 -5.87
C SER A 181 3.10 -2.86 -4.40
N TRP A 182 2.09 -3.02 -3.54
CA TRP A 182 2.23 -2.77 -2.09
C TRP A 182 3.04 -3.86 -1.38
N PHE A 183 2.95 -5.11 -1.83
CA PHE A 183 3.85 -6.16 -1.37
C PHE A 183 5.33 -5.78 -1.62
N ALA A 184 5.63 -5.29 -2.83
CA ALA A 184 6.96 -4.84 -3.20
C ALA A 184 7.46 -3.65 -2.36
N LEU A 185 6.61 -2.64 -2.17
CA LEU A 185 6.96 -1.48 -1.34
C LEU A 185 7.20 -1.87 0.11
N PHE A 186 6.39 -2.79 0.64
CA PHE A 186 6.56 -3.23 2.02
C PHE A 186 7.82 -4.07 2.20
N SER A 187 8.17 -4.90 1.20
CA SER A 187 9.49 -5.54 1.12
C SER A 187 10.63 -4.52 1.21
N MET A 188 10.54 -3.43 0.45
CA MET A 188 11.52 -2.35 0.49
C MET A 188 11.59 -1.72 1.89
N TRP A 189 10.47 -1.32 2.48
CA TRP A 189 10.48 -0.63 3.77
C TRP A 189 11.01 -1.48 4.93
N ILE A 190 10.76 -2.80 4.91
CA ILE A 190 11.26 -3.70 5.97
C ILE A 190 12.73 -4.05 5.77
N TYR A 191 13.14 -4.34 4.52
CA TYR A 191 14.42 -5.01 4.30
C TYR A 191 15.53 -4.13 3.74
N THR A 192 15.26 -2.88 3.27
CA THR A 192 16.30 -2.06 2.65
C THR A 192 17.44 -1.74 3.61
N THR A 193 17.16 -1.38 4.87
CA THR A 193 18.23 -1.08 5.83
C THR A 193 19.13 -2.29 6.02
N GLN A 194 18.57 -3.46 6.33
CA GLN A 194 19.34 -4.68 6.54
C GLN A 194 20.06 -5.16 5.27
N ALA A 195 19.42 -5.00 4.10
CA ALA A 195 20.04 -5.34 2.82
C ALA A 195 21.23 -4.42 2.51
N VAL A 196 21.10 -3.12 2.72
CA VAL A 196 22.19 -2.17 2.46
C VAL A 196 23.32 -2.35 3.46
N THR A 197 23.03 -2.44 4.75
CA THR A 197 24.05 -2.62 5.79
C THR A 197 24.80 -3.95 5.61
N GLY A 198 24.08 -5.05 5.41
CA GLY A 198 24.67 -6.38 5.25
C GLY A 198 25.35 -6.60 3.90
N HIS A 199 24.67 -6.29 2.79
CA HIS A 199 25.14 -6.63 1.45
C HIS A 199 26.11 -5.59 0.87
N VAL A 200 25.89 -4.29 1.10
CA VAL A 200 26.71 -3.21 0.51
C VAL A 200 27.81 -2.76 1.46
N TYR A 201 27.51 -2.60 2.75
CA TYR A 201 28.51 -2.19 3.75
C TYR A 201 29.20 -3.36 4.47
N GLY A 202 28.69 -4.59 4.31
CA GLY A 202 29.29 -5.79 4.87
C GLY A 202 29.24 -5.90 6.40
N THR A 203 28.24 -5.28 7.04
CA THR A 203 28.07 -5.30 8.50
C THR A 203 26.63 -5.62 8.92
N THR A 204 26.53 -6.48 9.94
CA THR A 204 25.24 -6.81 10.59
C THR A 204 25.23 -6.44 12.08
N ASP A 205 26.34 -5.91 12.60
CA ASP A 205 26.47 -5.47 13.99
C ASP A 205 25.75 -4.13 14.20
N THR A 206 24.56 -4.18 14.75
CA THR A 206 23.69 -3.00 14.99
C THR A 206 24.27 -2.01 16.00
N THR A 207 25.30 -2.39 16.76
CA THR A 207 25.98 -1.51 17.73
C THR A 207 27.16 -0.76 17.11
N SER A 208 27.65 -1.20 15.97
CA SER A 208 28.79 -0.62 15.29
C SER A 208 28.47 0.73 14.65
N GLN A 209 29.46 1.62 14.62
CA GLN A 209 29.35 2.91 13.94
C GLN A 209 29.05 2.72 12.44
N LEU A 210 29.74 1.76 11.79
CA LEU A 210 29.55 1.47 10.37
C LEU A 210 28.11 1.09 10.02
N TYR A 211 27.47 0.25 10.86
CA TYR A 211 26.06 -0.11 10.67
C TYR A 211 25.15 1.12 10.76
N ASN A 212 25.36 1.93 11.77
CA ASN A 212 24.49 3.09 12.03
C ASN A 212 24.70 4.20 10.98
N ASP A 213 25.90 4.41 10.48
CA ASP A 213 26.19 5.31 9.35
C ASP A 213 25.54 4.81 8.04
N ALA A 214 25.59 3.49 7.81
CA ALA A 214 24.88 2.88 6.67
C ALA A 214 23.35 3.00 6.81
N ALA A 215 22.81 2.83 7.99
CA ALA A 215 21.39 3.04 8.26
C ALA A 215 20.97 4.51 8.05
N ASP A 216 21.78 5.48 8.48
CA ASP A 216 21.56 6.91 8.21
C ASP A 216 21.59 7.19 6.70
N TRP A 217 22.49 6.54 5.94
CA TRP A 217 22.50 6.63 4.47
C TRP A 217 21.20 6.11 3.83
N VAL A 218 20.64 5.02 4.35
CA VAL A 218 19.34 4.52 3.88
C VAL A 218 18.23 5.55 4.09
N THR A 219 18.27 6.34 5.15
CA THR A 219 17.30 7.44 5.35
C THR A 219 17.41 8.50 4.25
N VAL A 220 18.62 8.80 3.79
CA VAL A 220 18.86 9.67 2.63
C VAL A 220 18.31 9.06 1.35
N LEU A 221 18.56 7.77 1.13
CA LEU A 221 17.99 7.04 -0.02
C LEU A 221 16.45 7.09 -0.01
N PHE A 222 15.82 6.98 1.16
CA PHE A 222 14.37 7.12 1.30
C PHE A 222 13.89 8.54 1.04
N ALA A 223 14.64 9.56 1.43
CA ALA A 223 14.35 10.94 1.05
C ALA A 223 14.44 11.14 -0.47
N ILE A 224 15.43 10.54 -1.12
CA ILE A 224 15.62 10.64 -2.58
C ILE A 224 14.43 10.04 -3.33
N TYR A 225 13.99 8.80 -3.04
CA TYR A 225 12.85 8.25 -3.78
C TYR A 225 11.56 9.04 -3.55
N ASN A 226 11.34 9.58 -2.34
CA ASN A 226 10.20 10.44 -2.06
C ASN A 226 10.30 11.79 -2.80
N GLY A 227 11.49 12.39 -2.88
CA GLY A 227 11.73 13.60 -3.65
C GLY A 227 11.51 13.40 -5.15
N VAL A 228 12.03 12.31 -5.70
CA VAL A 228 11.78 11.90 -7.10
C VAL A 228 10.28 11.71 -7.33
N ALA A 229 9.57 11.05 -6.41
CA ALA A 229 8.14 10.85 -6.52
C ALA A 229 7.37 12.17 -6.54
N ALA A 230 7.72 13.13 -5.69
CA ALA A 230 7.10 14.45 -5.67
C ALA A 230 7.26 15.18 -7.02
N LEU A 231 8.44 15.12 -7.62
CA LEU A 231 8.72 15.76 -8.92
C LEU A 231 8.00 15.03 -10.06
N VAL A 232 8.07 13.69 -10.09
CA VAL A 232 7.48 12.85 -11.15
C VAL A 232 5.96 12.90 -11.11
N ALA A 233 5.34 13.17 -9.97
CA ALA A 233 3.88 13.30 -9.85
C ALA A 233 3.29 14.31 -10.85
N PHE A 234 4.00 15.39 -11.18
CA PHE A 234 3.57 16.37 -12.19
C PHE A 234 3.77 15.89 -13.62
N LEU A 235 4.69 14.98 -13.87
CA LEU A 235 4.97 14.42 -15.19
C LEU A 235 3.99 13.31 -15.58
N LEU A 236 3.47 12.57 -14.61
CA LEU A 236 2.57 11.42 -14.85
C LEU A 236 1.32 11.79 -15.67
N PRO A 237 0.60 12.91 -15.40
CA PRO A 237 -0.54 13.30 -16.23
C PRO A 237 -0.16 13.61 -17.68
N VAL A 238 1.05 14.13 -17.90
CA VAL A 238 1.58 14.42 -19.26
C VAL A 238 1.88 13.12 -20.00
N MET A 239 2.55 12.17 -19.32
CA MET A 239 2.84 10.85 -19.87
C MET A 239 1.55 10.07 -20.17
N ALA A 240 0.57 10.10 -19.26
CA ALA A 240 -0.70 9.43 -19.43
C ALA A 240 -1.53 9.98 -20.61
N ARG A 241 -1.41 11.27 -20.91
CA ARG A 241 -2.04 11.88 -22.12
C ARG A 241 -1.35 11.48 -23.43
N LYS A 242 -0.02 11.31 -23.40
CA LYS A 242 0.76 10.93 -24.60
C LYS A 242 0.69 9.44 -24.92
N THR A 243 0.48 8.60 -23.91
CA THR A 243 0.45 7.14 -24.04
C THR A 243 -0.92 6.60 -23.59
N SER A 244 -1.01 6.21 -22.35
CA SER A 244 -2.24 5.87 -21.63
C SER A 244 -1.93 5.76 -20.13
N ARG A 245 -2.95 5.82 -19.26
CA ARG A 245 -2.77 5.60 -17.83
C ARG A 245 -2.14 4.22 -17.54
N LYS A 246 -2.58 3.19 -18.26
CA LYS A 246 -2.07 1.82 -18.15
C LYS A 246 -0.59 1.73 -18.50
N MET A 247 -0.20 2.27 -19.64
CA MET A 247 1.20 2.23 -20.10
C MET A 247 2.11 3.05 -19.18
N THR A 248 1.65 4.22 -18.74
CA THR A 248 2.39 5.04 -17.76
C THR A 248 2.64 4.29 -16.46
N HIS A 249 1.61 3.60 -15.93
CA HIS A 249 1.74 2.83 -14.71
C HIS A 249 2.63 1.59 -14.88
N LEU A 250 2.48 0.85 -15.99
CA LEU A 250 3.36 -0.28 -16.34
C LEU A 250 4.83 0.14 -16.34
N LEU A 251 5.17 1.20 -17.10
CA LEU A 251 6.55 1.67 -17.21
C LEU A 251 7.11 2.11 -15.85
N ALA A 252 6.32 2.85 -15.08
CA ALA A 252 6.71 3.28 -13.75
C ALA A 252 7.00 2.10 -12.82
N LEU A 253 6.11 1.09 -12.78
CA LEU A 253 6.29 -0.10 -11.96
C LEU A 253 7.47 -0.96 -12.41
N CYS A 254 7.70 -1.10 -13.71
CA CYS A 254 8.88 -1.81 -14.22
C CYS A 254 10.18 -1.11 -13.82
N LEU A 255 10.25 0.23 -13.89
CA LEU A 255 11.42 0.99 -13.45
C LEU A 255 11.64 0.83 -11.93
N GLY A 256 10.58 0.85 -11.13
CA GLY A 256 10.69 0.61 -9.69
C GLY A 256 11.13 -0.81 -9.35
N GLY A 257 10.58 -1.80 -10.05
CA GLY A 257 10.98 -3.20 -9.86
C GLY A 257 12.44 -3.45 -10.23
N VAL A 258 12.92 -2.90 -11.36
CA VAL A 258 14.33 -2.91 -11.74
C VAL A 258 15.19 -2.19 -10.69
N GLY A 259 14.70 -1.04 -10.17
CA GLY A 259 15.36 -0.32 -9.09
C GLY A 259 15.57 -1.19 -7.84
N LEU A 260 14.54 -1.91 -7.38
CA LEU A 260 14.68 -2.81 -6.23
C LEU A 260 15.64 -3.97 -6.50
N ILE A 261 15.56 -4.59 -7.68
CA ILE A 261 16.43 -5.70 -8.06
C ILE A 261 17.89 -5.23 -8.18
N SER A 262 18.13 -4.02 -8.68
CA SER A 262 19.47 -3.49 -8.89
C SER A 262 20.28 -3.32 -7.61
N VAL A 263 19.64 -3.22 -6.44
CA VAL A 263 20.34 -3.16 -5.14
C VAL A 263 21.27 -4.37 -4.94
N TYR A 264 20.90 -5.53 -5.44
CA TYR A 264 21.72 -6.73 -5.37
C TYR A 264 23.04 -6.62 -6.16
N PHE A 265 23.04 -5.89 -7.27
CA PHE A 265 24.20 -5.79 -8.17
C PHE A 265 25.11 -4.59 -7.86
N ILE A 266 24.65 -3.66 -7.00
CA ILE A 266 25.35 -2.42 -6.70
C ILE A 266 26.19 -2.60 -5.44
N ALA A 267 27.50 -2.41 -5.58
CA ALA A 267 28.45 -2.49 -4.47
C ALA A 267 28.79 -1.11 -3.87
N SER A 268 28.54 -0.01 -4.59
CA SER A 268 28.82 1.37 -4.12
C SER A 268 27.57 1.98 -3.50
N PRO A 269 27.64 2.48 -2.25
CA PRO A 269 26.52 3.14 -1.60
C PRO A 269 25.91 4.28 -2.41
N GLU A 270 26.72 5.08 -3.07
CA GLU A 270 26.27 6.25 -3.86
C GLU A 270 25.45 5.82 -5.09
N MET A 271 25.81 4.69 -5.70
CA MET A 271 25.09 4.18 -6.87
C MET A 271 23.68 3.68 -6.54
N LEU A 272 23.36 3.40 -5.27
CA LEU A 272 22.02 3.07 -4.82
C LEU A 272 21.02 4.21 -5.07
N ILE A 273 21.49 5.44 -5.25
CA ILE A 273 20.66 6.57 -5.67
C ILE A 273 19.90 6.23 -6.97
N LEU A 274 20.56 5.57 -7.94
CA LEU A 274 19.90 5.18 -9.20
C LEU A 274 18.76 4.18 -8.98
N SER A 275 18.95 3.23 -8.06
CA SER A 275 17.89 2.31 -7.63
C SER A 275 16.67 3.07 -7.10
N MET A 276 16.92 4.06 -6.24
CA MET A 276 15.88 4.86 -5.60
C MET A 276 15.17 5.82 -6.56
N VAL A 277 15.82 6.26 -7.64
CA VAL A 277 15.14 7.01 -8.72
C VAL A 277 14.06 6.15 -9.38
N GLY A 278 14.37 4.90 -9.73
CA GLY A 278 13.38 3.96 -10.27
C GLY A 278 12.20 3.72 -9.31
N VAL A 279 12.50 3.49 -8.04
CA VAL A 279 11.49 3.32 -6.97
C VAL A 279 10.62 4.58 -6.82
N GLY A 280 11.22 5.78 -6.86
CA GLY A 280 10.50 7.04 -6.75
C GLY A 280 9.51 7.26 -7.90
N ILE A 281 9.87 6.88 -9.12
CA ILE A 281 8.96 6.91 -10.28
C ILE A 281 7.77 5.97 -10.06
N ALA A 282 8.02 4.75 -9.57
CA ALA A 282 6.96 3.80 -9.24
C ALA A 282 6.06 4.32 -8.12
N TRP A 283 6.64 4.87 -7.05
CA TRP A 283 5.91 5.42 -5.90
C TRP A 283 4.94 6.52 -6.30
N ALA A 284 5.40 7.51 -7.11
CA ALA A 284 4.52 8.55 -7.66
C ALA A 284 3.32 7.95 -8.40
N SER A 285 3.56 6.92 -9.21
CA SER A 285 2.53 6.26 -10.01
C SER A 285 1.56 5.43 -9.14
N ILE A 286 2.04 4.72 -8.13
CA ILE A 286 1.21 3.93 -7.20
C ILE A 286 0.25 4.83 -6.42
N LEU A 287 0.70 6.02 -6.00
CA LEU A 287 -0.13 6.97 -5.26
C LEU A 287 -1.20 7.68 -6.12
N SER A 288 -1.07 7.68 -7.44
CA SER A 288 -1.93 8.52 -8.30
C SER A 288 -2.72 7.74 -9.34
N VAL A 289 -2.07 6.88 -10.11
CA VAL A 289 -2.67 6.29 -11.32
C VAL A 289 -3.79 5.27 -11.02
N PRO A 290 -3.63 4.30 -10.08
CA PRO A 290 -4.71 3.37 -9.74
C PRO A 290 -5.96 4.08 -9.22
N TYR A 291 -5.79 5.12 -8.40
CA TYR A 291 -6.90 5.92 -7.88
C TYR A 291 -7.60 6.72 -8.98
N ALA A 292 -6.85 7.26 -9.94
CA ALA A 292 -7.42 7.95 -11.09
C ALA A 292 -8.21 7.00 -12.00
N MET A 293 -7.74 5.76 -12.22
CA MET A 293 -8.46 4.73 -12.96
C MET A 293 -9.73 4.29 -12.21
N LEU A 294 -9.61 4.03 -10.91
CA LEU A 294 -10.73 3.61 -10.07
C LEU A 294 -11.82 4.69 -10.01
N ALA A 295 -11.44 5.95 -9.80
CA ALA A 295 -12.37 7.08 -9.75
C ALA A 295 -13.16 7.27 -11.06
N GLY A 296 -12.59 6.87 -12.21
CA GLY A 296 -13.29 6.85 -13.51
C GLY A 296 -14.33 5.73 -13.65
N ALA A 297 -14.18 4.65 -12.87
CA ALA A 297 -15.02 3.46 -12.95
C ALA A 297 -16.10 3.39 -11.85
N LEU A 298 -16.09 4.32 -10.89
CA LEU A 298 -16.99 4.31 -9.73
C LEU A 298 -18.12 5.33 -9.86
N PRO A 299 -19.35 4.98 -9.37
CA PRO A 299 -20.44 5.94 -9.24
C PRO A 299 -20.05 7.06 -8.27
N PRO A 300 -20.28 8.34 -8.61
CA PRO A 300 -19.89 9.48 -7.76
C PRO A 300 -20.39 9.38 -6.32
N LYS A 301 -21.67 8.99 -6.12
CA LYS A 301 -22.29 8.83 -4.79
C LYS A 301 -21.66 7.77 -3.88
N LYS A 302 -20.97 6.78 -4.45
CA LYS A 302 -20.31 5.71 -3.70
C LYS A 302 -18.78 5.79 -3.77
N MET A 303 -18.22 6.85 -4.31
CA MET A 303 -16.78 6.97 -4.54
C MET A 303 -16.00 6.85 -3.23
N GLY A 304 -16.33 7.63 -2.21
CA GLY A 304 -15.64 7.58 -0.90
C GLY A 304 -15.72 6.20 -0.26
N TYR A 305 -16.89 5.57 -0.33
CA TYR A 305 -17.11 4.22 0.17
C TYR A 305 -16.19 3.19 -0.53
N TYR A 306 -16.19 3.14 -1.87
CA TYR A 306 -15.34 2.20 -2.61
C TYR A 306 -13.84 2.52 -2.48
N MET A 307 -13.45 3.79 -2.35
CA MET A 307 -12.07 4.17 -2.02
C MET A 307 -11.65 3.63 -0.65
N GLY A 308 -12.56 3.66 0.34
CA GLY A 308 -12.33 3.02 1.66
C GLY A 308 -12.16 1.50 1.55
N VAL A 309 -13.02 0.82 0.79
CA VAL A 309 -12.90 -0.62 0.52
C VAL A 309 -11.60 -0.95 -0.24
N PHE A 310 -11.17 -0.08 -1.16
CA PHE A 310 -9.95 -0.26 -1.92
C PHE A 310 -8.69 -0.25 -1.05
N ASN A 311 -8.71 0.40 0.11
CA ASN A 311 -7.61 0.39 1.07
C ASN A 311 -7.32 -1.01 1.66
N PHE A 312 -8.27 -1.96 1.63
CA PHE A 312 -7.96 -3.35 1.96
C PHE A 312 -6.85 -3.94 1.08
N PHE A 313 -6.79 -3.53 -0.19
CA PHE A 313 -5.76 -3.96 -1.14
C PHE A 313 -4.41 -3.25 -0.96
N ILE A 314 -4.33 -2.36 0.02
CA ILE A 314 -3.08 -1.78 0.53
C ILE A 314 -2.62 -2.56 1.77
N VAL A 315 -3.52 -2.78 2.73
CA VAL A 315 -3.18 -3.35 4.04
C VAL A 315 -2.91 -4.86 3.95
N ILE A 316 -3.76 -5.61 3.22
CA ILE A 316 -3.60 -7.07 3.09
C ILE A 316 -2.21 -7.45 2.53
N PRO A 317 -1.73 -6.89 1.39
CA PRO A 317 -0.41 -7.23 0.89
C PRO A 317 0.73 -6.85 1.82
N GLN A 318 0.59 -5.80 2.63
CA GLN A 318 1.58 -5.44 3.65
C GLN A 318 1.68 -6.52 4.73
N MET A 319 0.54 -7.02 5.22
CA MET A 319 0.50 -8.13 6.19
C MET A 319 1.12 -9.40 5.59
N VAL A 320 0.78 -9.71 4.33
CA VAL A 320 1.33 -10.86 3.60
C VAL A 320 2.84 -10.72 3.42
N ALA A 321 3.33 -9.54 3.02
CA ALA A 321 4.74 -9.28 2.85
C ALA A 321 5.52 -9.42 4.17
N ALA A 322 5.01 -8.79 5.26
CA ALA A 322 5.63 -8.87 6.58
C ALA A 322 5.79 -10.32 7.08
N THR A 323 4.84 -11.19 6.74
CA THR A 323 4.83 -12.58 7.19
C THR A 323 5.64 -13.50 6.27
N ILE A 324 5.37 -13.45 4.96
CA ILE A 324 5.99 -14.38 3.99
C ILE A 324 7.47 -14.06 3.80
N LEU A 325 7.85 -12.78 3.73
CA LEU A 325 9.24 -12.42 3.48
C LEU A 325 10.16 -12.82 4.63
N GLY A 326 9.70 -12.72 5.89
CA GLY A 326 10.46 -13.20 7.04
C GLY A 326 10.74 -14.69 6.95
N PHE A 327 9.73 -15.48 6.63
CA PHE A 327 9.86 -16.92 6.40
C PHE A 327 10.81 -17.26 5.21
N LEU A 328 10.70 -16.52 4.10
CA LEU A 328 11.57 -16.73 2.95
C LEU A 328 13.03 -16.35 3.24
N VAL A 329 13.26 -15.23 3.91
CA VAL A 329 14.62 -14.76 4.25
C VAL A 329 15.30 -15.76 5.16
N SER A 330 14.64 -16.20 6.23
CA SER A 330 15.25 -17.13 7.20
C SER A 330 15.34 -18.58 6.68
N GLY A 331 14.31 -19.05 5.95
CA GLY A 331 14.22 -20.46 5.55
C GLY A 331 14.83 -20.78 4.19
N PHE A 332 14.80 -19.85 3.23
CA PHE A 332 15.22 -20.11 1.84
C PHE A 332 16.39 -19.23 1.38
N PHE A 333 16.60 -18.07 1.97
CA PHE A 333 17.62 -17.12 1.52
C PHE A 333 18.80 -17.03 2.49
N ASN A 334 19.02 -18.06 3.32
CA ASN A 334 20.13 -18.14 4.27
C ASN A 334 20.28 -16.91 5.18
N GLY A 335 19.18 -16.22 5.48
CA GLY A 335 19.20 -15.00 6.28
C GLY A 335 19.61 -13.73 5.52
N GLU A 336 19.76 -13.78 4.20
CA GLU A 336 20.20 -12.65 3.38
C GLU A 336 19.03 -11.73 2.97
N PRO A 337 18.86 -10.53 3.58
CA PRO A 337 17.71 -9.65 3.34
C PRO A 337 17.63 -9.08 1.92
N VAL A 338 18.74 -9.01 1.20
CA VAL A 338 18.76 -8.46 -0.17
C VAL A 338 17.88 -9.25 -1.13
N TYR A 339 17.70 -10.56 -0.91
CA TYR A 339 16.77 -11.37 -1.72
C TYR A 339 15.30 -10.98 -1.53
N ALA A 340 14.93 -10.44 -0.37
CA ALA A 340 13.58 -9.90 -0.19
C ALA A 340 13.32 -8.70 -1.13
N LEU A 341 14.33 -7.88 -1.42
CA LEU A 341 14.23 -6.79 -2.39
C LEU A 341 14.08 -7.31 -3.82
N ILE A 342 14.76 -8.42 -4.17
CA ILE A 342 14.59 -9.08 -5.48
C ILE A 342 13.15 -9.58 -5.63
N VAL A 343 12.62 -10.29 -4.63
CA VAL A 343 11.22 -10.76 -4.63
C VAL A 343 10.25 -9.58 -4.74
N GLY A 344 10.51 -8.50 -3.99
CA GLY A 344 9.75 -7.25 -4.09
C GLY A 344 9.79 -6.65 -5.48
N GLY A 345 10.98 -6.58 -6.10
CA GLY A 345 11.16 -6.05 -7.46
C GLY A 345 10.43 -6.87 -8.52
N LEU A 346 10.51 -8.20 -8.44
CA LEU A 346 9.77 -9.10 -9.33
C LEU A 346 8.25 -8.94 -9.14
N SER A 347 7.78 -8.80 -7.90
CA SER A 347 6.39 -8.51 -7.58
C SER A 347 5.93 -7.19 -8.21
N MET A 348 6.75 -6.14 -8.16
CA MET A 348 6.43 -4.84 -8.74
C MET A 348 6.34 -4.89 -10.28
N ILE A 349 7.24 -5.63 -10.93
CA ILE A 349 7.19 -5.86 -12.39
C ILE A 349 5.91 -6.63 -12.74
N LEU A 350 5.56 -7.66 -11.97
CA LEU A 350 4.30 -8.40 -12.16
C LEU A 350 3.08 -7.49 -12.04
N ALA A 351 3.05 -6.60 -11.04
CA ALA A 351 2.01 -5.58 -10.90
C ALA A 351 1.90 -4.71 -12.16
N GLY A 352 3.04 -4.28 -12.71
CA GLY A 352 3.11 -3.55 -13.97
C GLY A 352 2.45 -4.30 -15.12
N LEU A 353 2.81 -5.56 -15.32
CA LEU A 353 2.24 -6.42 -16.37
C LEU A 353 0.72 -6.63 -16.18
N LEU A 354 0.26 -6.82 -14.94
CA LEU A 354 -1.17 -6.95 -14.63
C LEU A 354 -1.96 -5.68 -14.95
N THR A 355 -1.33 -4.51 -14.92
CA THR A 355 -1.96 -3.23 -15.28
C THR A 355 -2.51 -3.25 -16.73
N LEU A 356 -1.88 -4.01 -17.63
CA LEU A 356 -2.36 -4.14 -19.02
C LEU A 356 -3.75 -4.76 -19.11
N LYS A 357 -4.12 -5.60 -18.15
CA LYS A 357 -5.44 -6.27 -18.08
C LYS A 357 -6.54 -5.38 -17.48
N VAL A 358 -6.19 -4.22 -16.93
CA VAL A 358 -7.17 -3.34 -16.30
C VAL A 358 -8.07 -2.70 -17.36
N ASN A 359 -9.38 -2.76 -17.17
CA ASN A 359 -10.35 -2.04 -17.98
C ASN A 359 -10.38 -0.56 -17.57
N ASP A 360 -9.56 0.24 -18.26
CA ASP A 360 -9.47 1.68 -18.04
C ASP A 360 -10.49 2.38 -18.95
N ARG A 361 -11.73 2.49 -18.50
CA ARG A 361 -12.75 3.31 -19.16
C ARG A 361 -12.57 4.75 -18.68
N ALA A 362 -12.21 5.63 -19.59
CA ALA A 362 -11.87 7.03 -19.29
C ALA A 362 -13.05 7.83 -18.67
N THR A 363 -14.28 7.42 -18.93
CA THR A 363 -15.54 7.85 -18.28
C THR A 363 -16.61 6.84 -18.66
N ILE A 364 -17.28 6.24 -17.71
CA ILE A 364 -18.56 5.58 -17.98
C ILE A 364 -19.53 6.74 -18.19
N ASP A 365 -20.02 6.89 -19.41
CA ASP A 365 -21.14 7.80 -19.65
C ASP A 365 -22.37 7.15 -19.05
N PHE A 366 -22.70 7.57 -17.81
CA PHE A 366 -23.82 7.02 -17.04
C PHE A 366 -25.19 7.32 -17.68
N LYS A 367 -25.20 8.01 -18.85
CA LYS A 367 -26.40 8.24 -19.65
C LYS A 367 -26.86 7.01 -20.44
N GLU A 368 -25.95 6.04 -20.70
CA GLU A 368 -26.31 4.84 -21.51
C GLU A 368 -26.81 3.65 -20.68
N VAL A 369 -26.79 3.71 -19.35
CA VAL A 369 -27.22 2.59 -18.48
C VAL A 369 -28.69 2.73 -18.07
N GLY A 370 -29.39 3.70 -18.60
CA GLY A 370 -30.81 4.00 -18.32
C GLY A 370 -31.77 3.80 -19.50
N GLN A 371 -31.43 2.91 -20.46
CA GLN A 371 -32.40 2.44 -21.48
C GLN A 371 -32.67 0.96 -21.29
#